data_fad2494629f213726b1ab1af9731e393
#
_entry.id   fad2494629f213726b1ab1af9731e393
#
_cell.length_a   1.000
_cell.length_b   1.000
_cell.length_c   1.000
_cell.angle_alpha   90.00
_cell.angle_beta   90.00
_cell.angle_gamma   90.00
#
_symmetry.space_group_name_H-M   'P 1'
#
loop_
_entity.id
_entity.type
_entity.pdbx_description
1 polymer ?
#
loop_
_entity_poly.entity_id
_entity_poly.type
_entity_poly.pdbx_seq_one_letter_code
_entity_poly.pdbx_strand_id
1 'polypeptide(L)'
;LQGKLRRMIEEARSTPVQRPSLMGKALLALQSSGACRLAPKSLAGMGVIFMLHRVREDEGKAFAPNRILEITPSFLDRTIRFVKDRGYRCVSLDEAVTRIEEGDCSERFAVFTLDDGYRDNLTDALPVFARHDTP
;
A
#
# COMPACT_ATOMS: atom_id res chain seq x y z
N LEU A 1 30.71 10.42 -18.93
CA LEU A 1 29.37 10.57 -18.31
C LEU A 1 28.26 9.87 -19.09
N GLN A 2 28.24 9.98 -20.43
CA GLN A 2 27.20 9.39 -21.29
C GLN A 2 27.16 7.84 -21.27
N GLY A 3 28.31 7.16 -21.12
CA GLY A 3 28.38 5.69 -21.07
C GLY A 3 27.75 5.11 -19.79
N LYS A 4 27.85 5.82 -18.66
CA LYS A 4 27.29 5.40 -17.40
C LYS A 4 25.76 5.56 -17.40
N LEU A 5 25.26 6.63 -18.01
CA LEU A 5 23.83 6.90 -18.16
C LEU A 5 23.16 5.86 -19.09
N ARG A 6 23.80 5.49 -20.21
CA ARG A 6 23.30 4.43 -21.10
C ARG A 6 23.18 3.08 -20.39
N ARG A 7 24.18 2.68 -19.60
CA ARG A 7 24.11 1.43 -18.82
C ARG A 7 22.99 1.45 -17.79
N MET A 8 22.80 2.55 -17.07
CA MET A 8 21.70 2.69 -16.11
C MET A 8 20.32 2.63 -16.77
N ILE A 9 20.18 3.15 -17.98
CA ILE A 9 18.93 3.07 -18.75
C ILE A 9 18.70 1.64 -19.27
N GLU A 10 19.75 0.94 -19.68
CA GLU A 10 19.68 -0.45 -20.15
C GLU A 10 19.38 -1.43 -19.02
N GLU A 11 19.99 -1.23 -17.84
CA GLU A 11 19.68 -2.00 -16.60
C GLU A 11 18.26 -1.75 -16.10
N ALA A 12 17.77 -0.51 -16.16
CA ALA A 12 16.37 -0.19 -15.82
C ALA A 12 15.35 -0.83 -16.79
N ARG A 13 15.75 -1.10 -18.05
CA ARG A 13 14.92 -1.81 -19.03
C ARG A 13 14.94 -3.32 -18.85
N SER A 14 15.94 -3.87 -18.18
CA SER A 14 16.12 -5.32 -18.01
C SER A 14 15.47 -5.88 -16.74
N THR A 15 14.84 -5.07 -15.90
CA THR A 15 14.00 -5.58 -14.83
C THR A 15 12.81 -6.31 -15.44
N PRO A 16 12.70 -7.64 -15.29
CA PRO A 16 11.58 -8.36 -15.86
C PRO A 16 10.30 -7.84 -15.20
N VAL A 17 9.49 -7.10 -15.95
CA VAL A 17 8.12 -6.81 -15.53
C VAL A 17 7.47 -8.17 -15.36
N GLN A 18 7.25 -8.59 -14.12
CA GLN A 18 6.57 -9.84 -13.83
C GLN A 18 5.21 -9.77 -14.51
N ARG A 19 5.05 -10.62 -15.53
CA ARG A 19 3.76 -10.72 -16.22
C ARG A 19 2.71 -11.10 -15.19
N PRO A 20 1.60 -10.35 -15.08
CA PRO A 20 0.59 -10.66 -14.09
C PRO A 20 0.13 -12.11 -14.26
N SER A 21 -0.02 -12.82 -13.16
CA SER A 21 -0.57 -14.17 -13.13
C SER A 21 -1.96 -14.21 -13.79
N LEU A 22 -2.47 -15.37 -14.12
CA LEU A 22 -3.82 -15.51 -14.68
C LEU A 22 -4.86 -14.82 -13.78
N MET A 23 -4.73 -14.96 -12.46
CA MET A 23 -5.55 -14.28 -11.46
C MET A 23 -5.38 -12.76 -11.55
N GLY A 24 -4.14 -12.25 -11.67
CA GLY A 24 -3.88 -10.81 -11.83
C GLY A 24 -4.52 -10.24 -13.09
N LYS A 25 -4.49 -10.97 -14.21
CA LYS A 25 -5.17 -10.57 -15.45
C LYS A 25 -6.70 -10.54 -15.29
N ALA A 26 -7.27 -11.53 -14.60
CA ALA A 26 -8.70 -11.57 -14.33
C ALA A 26 -9.14 -10.39 -13.43
N LEU A 27 -8.37 -10.08 -12.40
CA LEU A 27 -8.63 -8.94 -11.52
C LEU A 27 -8.52 -7.60 -12.26
N LEU A 28 -7.52 -7.44 -13.14
CA LEU A 28 -7.39 -6.25 -13.97
C LEU A 28 -8.55 -6.10 -14.95
N ALA A 29 -9.00 -7.20 -15.58
CA ALA A 29 -10.17 -7.20 -16.46
C ALA A 29 -11.45 -6.83 -15.69
N LEU A 30 -11.64 -7.37 -14.49
CA LEU A 30 -12.77 -7.05 -13.62
C LEU A 30 -12.77 -5.56 -13.22
N GLN A 31 -11.59 -5.02 -12.88
CA GLN A 31 -11.42 -3.61 -12.55
C GLN A 31 -11.70 -2.71 -13.76
N SER A 32 -11.14 -3.05 -14.93
CA SER A 32 -11.28 -2.25 -16.16
C SER A 32 -12.70 -2.27 -16.73
N SER A 33 -13.45 -3.35 -16.53
CA SER A 33 -14.86 -3.46 -16.94
C SER A 33 -15.82 -2.59 -16.11
N GLY A 34 -15.36 -2.07 -14.97
CA GLY A 34 -16.21 -1.33 -14.03
C GLY A 34 -17.21 -2.21 -13.26
N ALA A 35 -17.18 -3.54 -13.44
CA ALA A 35 -18.10 -4.48 -12.77
C ALA A 35 -18.02 -4.37 -11.23
N CYS A 36 -16.87 -3.99 -10.68
CA CYS A 36 -16.73 -3.75 -9.25
C CYS A 36 -17.68 -2.64 -8.72
N ARG A 37 -18.14 -1.73 -9.58
CA ARG A 37 -19.11 -0.67 -9.20
C ARG A 37 -20.53 -1.20 -9.02
N LEU A 38 -20.81 -2.37 -9.58
CA LEU A 38 -22.12 -3.04 -9.47
C LEU A 38 -22.15 -3.99 -8.25
N ALA A 39 -21.04 -4.20 -7.58
CA ALA A 39 -20.97 -5.03 -6.38
C ALA A 39 -21.86 -4.41 -5.28
N PRO A 40 -22.72 -5.20 -4.63
CA PRO A 40 -23.51 -4.72 -3.52
C PRO A 40 -22.59 -4.20 -2.38
N LYS A 41 -23.02 -3.16 -1.71
CA LYS A 41 -22.24 -2.55 -0.60
C LYS A 41 -21.91 -3.57 0.51
N SER A 42 -22.76 -4.59 0.69
CA SER A 42 -22.53 -5.69 1.63
C SER A 42 -21.28 -6.52 1.34
N LEU A 43 -20.77 -6.51 0.10
CA LEU A 43 -19.52 -7.18 -0.26
C LEU A 43 -18.27 -6.30 -0.05
N ALA A 44 -18.44 -5.03 0.27
CA ALA A 44 -17.32 -4.10 0.43
C ALA A 44 -16.55 -4.29 1.74
N GLY A 45 -17.12 -5.03 2.70
CA GLY A 45 -16.57 -5.19 4.04
C GLY A 45 -16.64 -3.91 4.88
N MET A 46 -16.26 -4.01 6.16
CA MET A 46 -16.25 -2.89 7.10
C MET A 46 -15.00 -2.01 6.93
N GLY A 47 -13.87 -2.60 6.54
CA GLY A 47 -12.61 -1.89 6.44
C GLY A 47 -11.50 -2.73 5.82
N VAL A 48 -10.29 -2.20 5.89
CA VAL A 48 -9.06 -2.82 5.40
C VAL A 48 -7.93 -2.59 6.40
N ILE A 49 -7.12 -3.61 6.63
CA ILE A 49 -5.89 -3.52 7.43
C ILE A 49 -4.71 -3.72 6.48
N PHE A 50 -3.87 -2.70 6.38
CA PHE A 50 -2.61 -2.76 5.63
C PHE A 50 -1.49 -3.17 6.59
N MET A 51 -0.93 -4.34 6.38
CA MET A 51 0.23 -4.84 7.11
C MET A 51 1.48 -4.44 6.34
N LEU A 52 2.31 -3.60 6.92
CA LEU A 52 3.56 -3.10 6.37
C LEU A 52 4.74 -3.59 7.22
N HIS A 53 5.93 -3.62 6.65
CA HIS A 53 7.15 -3.99 7.36
C HIS A 53 8.16 -2.83 7.35
N ARG A 54 8.57 -2.40 6.16
CA ARG A 54 9.59 -1.35 6.00
C ARG A 54 9.10 -0.24 5.10
N VAL A 55 9.38 0.99 5.51
CA VAL A 55 9.11 2.20 4.73
C VAL A 55 10.43 2.94 4.54
N ARG A 56 11.02 2.87 3.35
CA ARG A 56 12.30 3.51 3.04
C ARG A 56 12.46 3.77 1.55
N GLU A 57 13.34 4.68 1.18
CA GLU A 57 13.68 4.89 -0.23
C GLU A 57 14.37 3.66 -0.82
N ASP A 58 14.10 3.41 -2.11
CA ASP A 58 14.74 2.31 -2.85
C ASP A 58 16.22 2.64 -3.08
N GLU A 59 17.12 1.88 -2.48
CA GLU A 59 18.56 2.05 -2.61
C GLU A 59 19.10 1.55 -3.98
N GLY A 60 18.25 1.02 -4.86
CA GLY A 60 18.64 0.53 -6.18
C GLY A 60 19.60 -0.66 -6.17
N LYS A 61 19.67 -1.41 -5.06
CA LYS A 61 20.55 -2.58 -4.94
C LYS A 61 20.09 -3.71 -5.86
N ALA A 62 21.03 -4.29 -6.63
CA ALA A 62 20.73 -5.40 -7.53
C ALA A 62 20.26 -6.65 -6.76
N PHE A 63 20.79 -6.88 -5.55
CA PHE A 63 20.38 -7.96 -4.67
C PHE A 63 19.68 -7.41 -3.43
N ALA A 64 18.36 -7.53 -3.40
CA ALA A 64 17.50 -7.08 -2.30
C ALA A 64 16.40 -8.14 -2.07
N PRO A 65 16.71 -9.27 -1.40
CA PRO A 65 15.78 -10.38 -1.22
C PRO A 65 14.51 -9.99 -0.47
N ASN A 66 14.60 -9.00 0.41
CA ASN A 66 13.48 -8.51 1.21
C ASN A 66 12.72 -7.34 0.57
N ARG A 67 12.99 -6.99 -0.69
CA ARG A 67 12.34 -5.86 -1.39
C ARG A 67 10.81 -5.97 -1.41
N ILE A 68 10.28 -7.17 -1.37
CA ILE A 68 8.83 -7.42 -1.31
C ILE A 68 8.19 -6.87 -0.03
N LEU A 69 8.96 -6.69 1.04
CA LEU A 69 8.54 -6.16 2.32
C LEU A 69 8.75 -4.65 2.44
N GLU A 70 9.27 -4.00 1.40
CA GLU A 70 9.66 -2.59 1.41
C GLU A 70 8.74 -1.77 0.53
N ILE A 71 8.31 -0.62 1.04
CA ILE A 71 7.61 0.41 0.27
C ILE A 71 8.31 1.75 0.47
N THR A 72 8.13 2.67 -0.48
CA THR A 72 8.70 4.02 -0.33
C THR A 72 7.77 4.93 0.48
N PRO A 73 8.31 5.98 1.17
CA PRO A 73 7.49 6.99 1.83
C PRO A 73 6.49 7.65 0.87
N SER A 74 6.88 7.86 -0.38
CA SER A 74 6.02 8.43 -1.41
C SER A 74 4.88 7.48 -1.81
N PHE A 75 5.11 6.17 -1.78
CA PHE A 75 4.05 5.17 -2.01
C PHE A 75 3.08 5.13 -0.84
N LEU A 76 3.58 5.16 0.40
CA LEU A 76 2.75 5.23 1.61
C LEU A 76 1.85 6.49 1.58
N ASP A 77 2.42 7.65 1.29
CA ASP A 77 1.69 8.92 1.17
C ASP A 77 0.53 8.82 0.17
N ARG A 78 0.80 8.27 -1.03
CA ARG A 78 -0.25 8.06 -2.04
C ARG A 78 -1.30 7.05 -1.59
N THR A 79 -0.91 6.01 -0.89
CA THR A 79 -1.84 4.99 -0.39
C THR A 79 -2.80 5.58 0.64
N ILE A 80 -2.30 6.38 1.59
CA ILE A 80 -3.15 7.04 2.59
C ILE A 80 -4.14 7.98 1.91
N ARG A 81 -3.69 8.83 0.98
CA ARG A 81 -4.61 9.69 0.20
C ARG A 81 -5.66 8.87 -0.54
N PHE A 82 -5.23 7.82 -1.22
CA PHE A 82 -6.12 6.98 -2.00
C PHE A 82 -7.25 6.38 -1.15
N VAL A 83 -6.98 5.92 0.06
CA VAL A 83 -8.04 5.35 0.93
C VAL A 83 -8.93 6.44 1.48
N LYS A 84 -8.38 7.61 1.87
CA LYS A 84 -9.16 8.76 2.33
C LYS A 84 -10.09 9.30 1.24
N ASP A 85 -9.60 9.45 0.01
CA ASP A 85 -10.38 9.90 -1.15
C ASP A 85 -11.55 8.95 -1.49
N ARG A 86 -11.47 7.70 -1.02
CA ARG A 86 -12.54 6.70 -1.16
C ARG A 86 -13.48 6.62 0.04
N GLY A 87 -13.35 7.56 0.96
CA GLY A 87 -14.22 7.65 2.13
C GLY A 87 -13.89 6.62 3.21
N TYR A 88 -12.64 6.15 3.27
CA TYR A 88 -12.18 5.38 4.42
C TYR A 88 -11.64 6.33 5.49
N ARG A 89 -12.02 6.10 6.72
CA ARG A 89 -11.43 6.76 7.88
C ARG A 89 -10.22 5.96 8.35
N CYS A 90 -9.05 6.61 8.46
CA CYS A 90 -7.88 5.99 9.07
C CYS A 90 -8.08 5.97 10.59
N VAL A 91 -7.98 4.79 11.18
CA VAL A 91 -8.22 4.57 12.61
C VAL A 91 -7.11 3.71 13.21
N SER A 92 -6.97 3.73 14.52
CA SER A 92 -6.07 2.81 15.24
C SER A 92 -6.57 1.37 15.16
N LEU A 93 -5.69 0.42 15.46
CA LEU A 93 -6.07 -0.99 15.52
C LEU A 93 -7.12 -1.24 16.62
N ASP A 94 -6.98 -0.58 17.76
CA ASP A 94 -7.92 -0.72 18.88
C ASP A 94 -9.32 -0.22 18.50
N GLU A 95 -9.40 0.93 17.82
CA GLU A 95 -10.68 1.46 17.32
C GLU A 95 -11.30 0.50 16.27
N ALA A 96 -10.48 -0.08 15.40
CA ALA A 96 -10.97 -1.03 14.41
C ALA A 96 -11.53 -2.30 15.06
N VAL A 97 -10.86 -2.83 16.08
CA VAL A 97 -11.34 -3.99 16.85
C VAL A 97 -12.68 -3.68 17.51
N THR A 98 -12.79 -2.54 18.20
CA THR A 98 -14.06 -2.10 18.82
C THR A 98 -15.19 -2.03 17.80
N ARG A 99 -14.96 -1.41 16.64
CA ARG A 99 -15.98 -1.31 15.57
C ARG A 99 -16.40 -2.67 15.02
N ILE A 100 -15.45 -3.62 14.91
CA ILE A 100 -15.75 -4.99 14.47
C ILE A 100 -16.61 -5.72 15.50
N GLU A 101 -16.28 -5.61 16.78
CA GLU A 101 -17.03 -6.25 17.88
C GLU A 101 -18.44 -5.69 18.00
N GLU A 102 -18.62 -4.38 17.81
CA GLU A 102 -19.91 -3.69 17.83
C GLU A 102 -20.72 -3.86 16.54
N GLY A 103 -20.11 -4.38 15.47
CA GLY A 103 -20.74 -4.47 14.15
C GLY A 103 -20.98 -3.11 13.49
N ASP A 104 -20.20 -2.09 13.87
CA ASP A 104 -20.35 -0.74 13.35
C ASP A 104 -19.85 -0.62 11.91
N CYS A 105 -20.80 -0.61 10.98
CA CYS A 105 -20.58 -0.42 9.54
C CYS A 105 -20.92 1.01 9.07
N SER A 106 -21.04 1.98 9.97
CA SER A 106 -21.45 3.35 9.63
C SER A 106 -20.45 4.04 8.70
N GLU A 107 -19.16 3.84 8.94
CA GLU A 107 -18.06 4.30 8.11
C GLU A 107 -17.05 3.18 7.85
N ARG A 108 -16.52 3.10 6.63
CA ARG A 108 -15.43 2.18 6.34
C ARG A 108 -14.13 2.69 6.94
N PHE A 109 -13.33 1.78 7.48
CA PHE A 109 -12.06 2.14 8.08
C PHE A 109 -10.85 1.57 7.34
N ALA A 110 -9.70 2.22 7.51
CA ALA A 110 -8.39 1.73 7.10
C ALA A 110 -7.44 1.78 8.31
N VAL A 111 -6.73 0.69 8.52
CA VAL A 111 -5.69 0.59 9.56
C VAL A 111 -4.37 0.33 8.87
N PHE A 112 -3.31 0.92 9.39
CA PHE A 112 -1.93 0.64 8.98
C PHE A 112 -1.17 0.07 10.17
N THR A 113 -0.64 -1.14 10.02
CA THR A 113 0.25 -1.76 11.01
C THR A 113 1.68 -1.84 10.44
N LEU A 114 2.66 -1.71 11.31
CA LEU A 114 4.08 -1.78 11.00
C LEU A 114 4.71 -2.90 11.82
N ASP A 115 5.11 -3.96 11.15
CA ASP A 115 5.69 -5.13 11.80
C ASP A 115 7.21 -4.98 11.96
N ASP A 116 7.82 -5.85 12.77
CA ASP A 116 9.28 -6.00 12.99
C ASP A 116 9.99 -4.81 13.64
N GLY A 117 9.35 -3.68 13.91
CA GLY A 117 9.95 -2.55 14.62
C GLY A 117 11.22 -1.97 13.97
N TYR A 118 11.28 -1.93 12.63
CA TYR A 118 12.40 -1.33 11.92
C TYR A 118 12.56 0.16 12.23
N ARG A 119 13.82 0.64 12.26
CA ARG A 119 14.10 2.07 12.51
C ARG A 119 13.44 2.99 11.48
N ASP A 120 13.35 2.57 10.23
CA ASP A 120 12.73 3.36 9.17
C ASP A 120 11.21 3.57 9.39
N ASN A 121 10.57 2.76 10.22
CA ASN A 121 9.20 3.01 10.65
C ASN A 121 9.09 4.31 11.46
N LEU A 122 10.11 4.63 12.26
CA LEU A 122 10.17 5.88 13.01
C LEU A 122 10.66 7.06 12.16
N THR A 123 11.71 6.85 11.33
CA THR A 123 12.36 7.94 10.61
C THR A 123 11.65 8.35 9.32
N ASP A 124 11.02 7.40 8.64
CA ASP A 124 10.47 7.58 7.30
C ASP A 124 8.94 7.42 7.26
N ALA A 125 8.37 6.43 7.96
CA ALA A 125 6.93 6.21 7.97
C ALA A 125 6.18 7.20 8.88
N LEU A 126 6.65 7.39 10.13
CA LEU A 126 5.97 8.25 11.10
C LEU A 126 5.73 9.69 10.60
N PRO A 127 6.68 10.37 9.92
CA PRO A 127 6.44 11.69 9.35
C PRO A 127 5.34 11.69 8.26
N VAL A 128 5.16 10.57 7.55
CA VAL A 128 4.07 10.44 6.56
C VAL A 128 2.75 10.31 7.27
N PHE A 129 2.63 9.43 8.26
CA PHE A 129 1.41 9.27 9.06
C PHE A 129 1.00 10.58 9.75
N ALA A 130 1.96 11.29 10.37
CA ALA A 130 1.72 12.57 11.03
C ALA A 130 1.17 13.64 10.09
N ARG A 131 1.68 13.73 8.84
CA ARG A 131 1.16 14.67 7.83
C ARG A 131 -0.29 14.42 7.44
N HIS A 132 -0.72 13.19 7.57
CA HIS A 132 -2.07 12.77 7.22
C HIS A 132 -3.00 12.63 8.42
N ASP A 133 -2.55 12.97 9.62
CA ASP A 133 -3.33 12.74 10.85
C ASP A 133 -3.88 11.29 10.86
N THR A 134 -2.97 10.33 10.66
CA THR A 134 -3.27 8.90 10.57
C THR A 134 -2.59 8.21 11.76
N PRO A 135 -3.35 7.54 12.66
CA PRO A 135 -2.80 6.87 13.81
C PRO A 135 -1.96 5.65 13.44
#